data_d8f56c6b75d2a7bbf113116410587be9
#
_entry.id   d8f56c6b75d2a7bbf113116410587be9
#
_cell.length_a   1.000
_cell.length_b   1.000
_cell.length_c   1.000
_cell.angle_alpha   90.00
_cell.angle_beta   90.00
_cell.angle_gamma   90.00
#
_symmetry.space_group_name_H-M   'P 1'
#
loop_
_entity.id
_entity.type
_entity.pdbx_description
1 polymer ?
#
loop_
_entity_poly.entity_id
_entity_poly.type
_entity_poly.pdbx_seq_one_letter_code
_entity_poly.pdbx_strand_id
1 'polypeptide(L)'
;MLIPDVRNLPRKARRAYNGGDSNEDASVKRALVLLLVVLAAVCAFAWQRRTRQRLLVSARELTLPADGALHRAVAVRLSRGGRIDAGAIAAAGLSASVLPEGDAQAAAALEVRSPVNPGTQRLVLRYRAHSVSVTVHFAADSSDRFGDGTPDFLRLHTAADRAAFRAWFTALADTAAALPPERLPREIDDCAALLRWCYRGALHAHDEAWQATMPMDAPPPLASVAQYAYPLTPLGANLFRVRPGVYAAGDAANGSFAQFADARTLWQRNTFFVTRDVRAARPGDLLFYRQLEQDSPYHSMILTGPAHNWAVYDTGPIGDGRTQVRGEVRRVALEDLMHHPDARWRPVPGNSNFLGVYRWNVLREDVR
;
A
#
# COMPACT_ATOMS: atom_id res chain seq x y z
N MET A 1 59.48 -64.60 -2.91
CA MET A 1 58.40 -65.44 -3.52
C MET A 1 58.49 -65.30 -5.03
N LEU A 2 59.16 -66.28 -5.69
CA LEU A 2 59.51 -66.22 -7.13
C LEU A 2 58.21 -66.46 -7.97
N ILE A 3 57.94 -65.58 -8.88
CA ILE A 3 56.83 -65.71 -9.86
C ILE A 3 57.37 -66.72 -10.95
N PRO A 4 56.65 -67.79 -11.26
CA PRO A 4 57.09 -68.73 -12.27
C PRO A 4 56.96 -68.16 -13.68
N ASP A 5 58.02 -68.34 -14.48
CA ASP A 5 58.12 -67.83 -15.90
C ASP A 5 57.11 -68.58 -16.77
N VAL A 6 56.17 -67.84 -17.32
CA VAL A 6 55.03 -68.29 -18.16
C VAL A 6 55.50 -68.95 -19.49
N ARG A 7 56.77 -68.90 -19.83
CA ARG A 7 57.30 -69.43 -21.10
C ARG A 7 57.40 -70.97 -21.16
N ASN A 8 57.28 -71.69 -20.00
CA ASN A 8 57.46 -73.14 -19.92
C ASN A 8 56.17 -73.96 -19.78
N LEU A 9 55.00 -73.37 -20.07
CA LEU A 9 53.72 -74.08 -20.06
C LEU A 9 53.37 -74.69 -21.42
N PRO A 10 52.80 -75.93 -21.49
CA PRO A 10 52.44 -76.57 -22.74
C PRO A 10 51.36 -75.81 -23.47
N ARG A 11 51.41 -75.81 -24.84
CA ARG A 11 50.57 -75.01 -25.73
C ARG A 11 49.07 -75.06 -25.45
N LYS A 12 48.54 -76.09 -24.84
CA LYS A 12 47.09 -76.19 -24.44
C LYS A 12 46.75 -75.29 -23.23
N ALA A 13 47.70 -75.06 -22.31
CA ALA A 13 47.47 -74.25 -21.10
C ALA A 13 47.52 -72.74 -21.45
N ARG A 14 48.26 -72.33 -22.49
CA ARG A 14 48.29 -70.91 -22.95
C ARG A 14 47.01 -70.47 -23.63
N ARG A 15 46.21 -71.36 -24.16
CA ARG A 15 44.90 -71.01 -24.79
C ARG A 15 43.78 -70.82 -23.81
N ALA A 16 43.84 -71.42 -22.61
CA ALA A 16 42.85 -71.23 -21.55
C ALA A 16 43.05 -69.93 -20.77
N TYR A 17 44.30 -69.39 -20.70
CA TYR A 17 44.57 -68.14 -19.94
C TYR A 17 44.29 -66.86 -20.76
N ASN A 18 44.28 -66.92 -22.07
CA ASN A 18 44.02 -65.77 -22.96
C ASN A 18 42.59 -65.77 -23.54
N GLY A 19 41.71 -66.70 -23.17
CA GLY A 19 40.40 -66.86 -23.83
C GLY A 19 39.19 -66.43 -23.01
N GLY A 20 39.40 -66.06 -21.71
CA GLY A 20 38.30 -65.86 -20.74
C GLY A 20 37.79 -64.44 -20.60
N ASP A 21 38.63 -63.42 -20.87
CA ASP A 21 38.30 -62.04 -20.41
C ASP A 21 37.81 -61.07 -21.53
N SER A 22 37.93 -61.41 -22.80
CA SER A 22 37.64 -60.44 -23.86
C SER A 22 36.14 -60.28 -24.21
N ASN A 23 35.32 -61.28 -23.91
CA ASN A 23 33.87 -61.23 -24.21
C ASN A 23 33.02 -60.64 -23.12
N GLU A 24 33.38 -60.86 -21.82
CA GLU A 24 32.68 -60.24 -20.73
C GLU A 24 32.93 -58.71 -20.66
N ASP A 25 34.17 -58.29 -20.90
CA ASP A 25 34.58 -56.88 -20.91
C ASP A 25 33.94 -56.13 -22.11
N ALA A 26 33.74 -56.78 -23.22
CA ALA A 26 33.04 -56.22 -24.39
C ALA A 26 31.51 -56.12 -24.14
N SER A 27 30.92 -57.06 -23.41
CA SER A 27 29.48 -57.01 -23.07
C SER A 27 29.18 -55.92 -22.01
N VAL A 28 30.04 -55.74 -21.02
CA VAL A 28 29.93 -54.68 -20.00
C VAL A 28 30.09 -53.29 -20.68
N LYS A 29 31.06 -53.14 -21.59
CA LYS A 29 31.24 -51.88 -22.33
C LYS A 29 30.05 -51.53 -23.22
N ARG A 30 29.47 -52.53 -23.87
CA ARG A 30 28.22 -52.34 -24.67
C ARG A 30 27.05 -51.99 -23.80
N ALA A 31 26.85 -52.61 -22.63
CA ALA A 31 25.80 -52.27 -21.67
C ALA A 31 25.98 -50.85 -21.12
N LEU A 32 27.20 -50.42 -20.80
CA LEU A 32 27.50 -49.08 -20.32
C LEU A 32 27.23 -48.03 -21.43
N VAL A 33 27.59 -48.27 -22.65
CA VAL A 33 27.28 -47.37 -23.82
C VAL A 33 25.78 -47.26 -24.03
N LEU A 34 25.05 -48.36 -23.97
CA LEU A 34 23.58 -48.35 -24.08
C LEU A 34 22.93 -47.52 -22.94
N LEU A 35 23.41 -47.71 -21.70
CA LEU A 35 22.92 -46.96 -20.54
C LEU A 35 23.16 -45.45 -20.74
N LEU A 36 24.34 -45.04 -21.18
CA LEU A 36 24.67 -43.64 -21.45
C LEU A 36 23.83 -43.04 -22.59
N VAL A 37 23.56 -43.81 -23.65
CA VAL A 37 22.67 -43.37 -24.75
C VAL A 37 21.23 -43.21 -24.25
N VAL A 38 20.71 -44.13 -23.45
CA VAL A 38 19.38 -44.02 -22.84
C VAL A 38 19.30 -42.83 -21.90
N LEU A 39 20.33 -42.63 -21.08
CA LEU A 39 20.39 -41.50 -20.15
C LEU A 39 20.43 -40.17 -20.92
N ALA A 40 21.25 -40.08 -21.96
CA ALA A 40 21.31 -38.93 -22.87
C ALA A 40 19.99 -38.64 -23.57
N ALA A 41 19.29 -39.70 -24.05
CA ALA A 41 17.97 -39.57 -24.66
C ALA A 41 16.90 -39.12 -23.66
N VAL A 42 16.91 -39.63 -22.43
CA VAL A 42 16.02 -39.20 -21.35
C VAL A 42 16.30 -37.72 -20.95
N CYS A 43 17.56 -37.36 -20.83
CA CYS A 43 17.96 -35.97 -20.57
C CYS A 43 17.54 -35.02 -21.70
N ALA A 44 17.76 -35.43 -22.95
CA ALA A 44 17.36 -34.66 -24.14
C ALA A 44 15.83 -34.50 -24.21
N PHE A 45 15.09 -35.58 -23.93
CA PHE A 45 13.63 -35.56 -23.89
C PHE A 45 13.09 -34.67 -22.74
N ALA A 46 13.69 -34.78 -21.55
CA ALA A 46 13.34 -33.94 -20.41
C ALA A 46 13.65 -32.46 -20.70
N TRP A 47 14.81 -32.19 -21.33
CA TRP A 47 15.21 -30.84 -21.75
C TRP A 47 14.28 -30.29 -22.85
N GLN A 48 13.93 -31.10 -23.86
CA GLN A 48 13.00 -30.73 -24.92
C GLN A 48 11.56 -30.53 -24.37
N ARG A 49 11.13 -31.32 -23.36
CA ARG A 49 9.87 -31.10 -22.66
C ARG A 49 9.88 -29.79 -21.88
N ARG A 50 10.97 -29.46 -21.21
CA ARG A 50 11.14 -28.20 -20.46
C ARG A 50 11.13 -26.98 -21.37
N THR A 51 11.79 -27.04 -22.54
CA THR A 51 11.89 -25.92 -23.48
C THR A 51 10.60 -25.71 -24.30
N ARG A 52 9.72 -26.71 -24.40
CA ARG A 52 8.42 -26.60 -25.11
C ARG A 52 7.24 -26.17 -24.21
N GLN A 53 7.47 -25.97 -22.91
CA GLN A 53 6.44 -25.53 -21.99
C GLN A 53 6.26 -24.01 -22.13
N ARG A 54 5.05 -23.53 -22.52
CA ARG A 54 4.75 -22.11 -22.70
C ARG A 54 3.95 -21.59 -21.53
N LEU A 55 4.16 -20.31 -21.20
CA LEU A 55 3.32 -19.58 -20.26
C LEU A 55 2.04 -19.14 -21.00
N LEU A 56 0.90 -19.46 -20.45
CA LEU A 56 -0.43 -19.07 -20.93
C LEU A 56 -1.06 -18.11 -19.93
N VAL A 57 -1.74 -17.09 -20.45
CA VAL A 57 -2.53 -16.13 -19.66
C VAL A 57 -3.99 -16.23 -20.09
N SER A 58 -4.92 -15.99 -19.16
CA SER A 58 -6.37 -16.06 -19.43
C SER A 58 -6.84 -14.97 -20.39
N ALA A 59 -6.15 -13.80 -20.37
CA ALA A 59 -6.39 -12.71 -21.31
C ALA A 59 -5.06 -12.05 -21.67
N ARG A 60 -4.94 -11.55 -22.90
CA ARG A 60 -3.79 -10.76 -23.36
C ARG A 60 -4.05 -9.26 -23.33
N GLU A 61 -5.30 -8.90 -23.18
CA GLU A 61 -5.79 -7.54 -23.10
C GLU A 61 -6.93 -7.49 -22.09
N LEU A 62 -6.92 -6.51 -21.19
CA LEU A 62 -7.95 -6.30 -20.18
C LEU A 62 -8.03 -4.84 -19.79
N THR A 63 -9.16 -4.45 -19.21
CA THR A 63 -9.37 -3.11 -18.64
C THR A 63 -9.51 -3.23 -17.13
N LEU A 64 -8.79 -2.38 -16.40
CA LEU A 64 -8.86 -2.22 -14.94
C LEU A 64 -9.18 -0.75 -14.60
N PRO A 65 -9.78 -0.44 -13.45
CA PRO A 65 -9.93 0.94 -13.02
C PRO A 65 -8.57 1.55 -12.65
N ALA A 66 -8.40 2.84 -12.90
CA ALA A 66 -7.24 3.63 -12.49
C ALA A 66 -7.47 4.18 -11.07
N ASP A 67 -7.43 3.32 -10.07
CA ASP A 67 -7.85 3.60 -8.69
C ASP A 67 -6.75 3.42 -7.62
N GLY A 68 -5.52 3.08 -8.04
CA GLY A 68 -4.40 2.83 -7.14
C GLY A 68 -4.48 1.51 -6.37
N ALA A 69 -5.56 0.74 -6.53
CA ALA A 69 -5.78 -0.51 -5.80
C ALA A 69 -5.05 -1.70 -6.46
N LEU A 70 -4.96 -2.81 -5.72
CA LEU A 70 -4.52 -4.10 -6.25
C LEU A 70 -5.69 -4.81 -6.91
N HIS A 71 -5.50 -5.21 -8.18
CA HIS A 71 -6.48 -5.94 -8.96
C HIS A 71 -5.93 -7.28 -9.41
N ARG A 72 -6.73 -8.32 -9.29
CA ARG A 72 -6.47 -9.60 -9.92
C ARG A 72 -6.69 -9.46 -11.42
N ALA A 73 -5.61 -9.47 -12.21
CA ALA A 73 -5.64 -9.17 -13.62
C ALA A 73 -5.92 -10.42 -14.48
N VAL A 74 -5.02 -11.40 -14.45
CA VAL A 74 -5.14 -12.61 -15.29
C VAL A 74 -4.70 -13.84 -14.54
N ALA A 75 -5.31 -14.99 -14.87
CA ALA A 75 -4.78 -16.29 -14.45
C ALA A 75 -3.62 -16.69 -15.37
N VAL A 76 -2.60 -17.31 -14.78
CA VAL A 76 -1.37 -17.74 -15.46
C VAL A 76 -1.24 -19.26 -15.30
N ARG A 77 -1.00 -19.98 -16.41
CA ARG A 77 -0.84 -21.44 -16.44
C ARG A 77 0.27 -21.88 -17.37
N LEU A 78 0.73 -23.12 -17.22
CA LEU A 78 1.65 -23.75 -18.15
C LEU A 78 0.88 -24.53 -19.22
N SER A 79 1.33 -24.43 -20.49
CA SER A 79 0.63 -25.02 -21.66
C SER A 79 0.44 -26.54 -21.61
N ARG A 80 1.25 -27.24 -20.82
CA ARG A 80 1.19 -28.70 -20.65
C ARG A 80 0.78 -29.12 -19.24
N GLY A 81 0.20 -28.18 -18.48
CA GLY A 81 -0.12 -28.41 -17.07
C GLY A 81 1.13 -28.55 -16.22
N GLY A 82 0.92 -28.91 -14.97
CA GLY A 82 1.98 -29.07 -13.97
C GLY A 82 2.10 -27.88 -13.04
N ARG A 83 2.90 -28.08 -12.00
CA ARG A 83 3.11 -27.10 -10.93
C ARG A 83 3.79 -25.86 -11.47
N ILE A 84 3.25 -24.69 -11.16
CA ILE A 84 3.84 -23.40 -11.50
C ILE A 84 4.51 -22.83 -10.25
N ASP A 85 5.76 -22.47 -10.37
CA ASP A 85 6.46 -21.71 -9.35
C ASP A 85 6.19 -20.23 -9.61
N ALA A 86 5.26 -19.65 -8.85
CA ALA A 86 4.88 -18.24 -8.98
C ALA A 86 6.07 -17.29 -8.74
N GLY A 87 6.96 -17.63 -7.79
CA GLY A 87 8.17 -16.86 -7.51
C GLY A 87 9.19 -16.86 -8.64
N ALA A 88 9.12 -17.83 -9.56
CA ALA A 88 9.98 -17.89 -10.74
C ALA A 88 9.44 -17.08 -11.94
N ILE A 89 8.25 -16.46 -11.82
CA ILE A 89 7.67 -15.60 -12.86
C ILE A 89 8.08 -14.15 -12.56
N ALA A 90 8.94 -13.59 -13.41
CA ALA A 90 9.27 -12.17 -13.34
C ALA A 90 8.23 -11.36 -14.13
N ALA A 91 7.63 -10.37 -13.48
CA ALA A 91 6.76 -9.38 -14.09
C ALA A 91 7.54 -8.07 -14.29
N ALA A 92 7.55 -7.55 -15.51
CA ALA A 92 8.23 -6.29 -15.84
C ALA A 92 7.22 -5.29 -16.45
N GLY A 93 7.29 -4.03 -16.04
CA GLY A 93 6.51 -2.93 -16.59
C GLY A 93 5.52 -2.25 -15.64
N LEU A 94 5.08 -2.93 -14.58
CA LEU A 94 4.18 -2.39 -13.54
C LEU A 94 4.57 -2.97 -12.17
N SER A 95 4.05 -2.37 -11.09
CA SER A 95 4.06 -3.01 -9.78
C SER A 95 3.08 -4.20 -9.83
N ALA A 96 3.62 -5.36 -10.14
CA ALA A 96 2.84 -6.58 -10.32
C ALA A 96 3.49 -7.74 -9.56
N SER A 97 2.67 -8.57 -8.96
CA SER A 97 3.07 -9.80 -8.29
C SER A 97 2.34 -11.00 -8.87
N VAL A 98 2.99 -12.16 -8.84
CA VAL A 98 2.37 -13.42 -9.26
C VAL A 98 2.21 -14.29 -8.02
N LEU A 99 0.98 -14.59 -7.68
CA LEU A 99 0.62 -15.40 -6.50
C LEU A 99 0.17 -16.79 -6.92
N PRO A 100 0.50 -17.84 -6.15
CA PRO A 100 0.00 -19.19 -6.39
C PRO A 100 -1.54 -19.20 -6.23
N GLU A 101 -2.22 -19.95 -7.09
CA GLU A 101 -3.68 -20.08 -7.07
C GLU A 101 -4.07 -21.54 -6.78
N GLY A 102 -4.72 -21.75 -5.61
CA GLY A 102 -5.22 -23.03 -5.15
C GLY A 102 -4.15 -24.03 -4.66
N ASP A 103 -4.60 -25.11 -4.06
CA ASP A 103 -3.75 -26.12 -3.39
C ASP A 103 -2.84 -26.90 -4.36
N ALA A 104 -3.23 -27.03 -5.62
CA ALA A 104 -2.49 -27.80 -6.62
C ALA A 104 -1.32 -27.04 -7.28
N GLN A 105 -1.17 -25.74 -7.03
CA GLN A 105 -0.18 -24.84 -7.69
C GLN A 105 -0.14 -25.02 -9.24
N ALA A 106 -1.23 -25.49 -9.84
CA ALA A 106 -1.36 -25.67 -11.29
C ALA A 106 -1.64 -24.35 -12.02
N ALA A 107 -2.03 -23.33 -11.27
CA ALA A 107 -2.26 -21.98 -11.76
C ALA A 107 -1.66 -20.95 -10.80
N ALA A 108 -1.45 -19.74 -11.31
CA ALA A 108 -1.08 -18.58 -10.54
C ALA A 108 -1.96 -17.39 -10.98
N ALA A 109 -2.18 -16.44 -10.09
CA ALA A 109 -2.86 -15.19 -10.41
C ALA A 109 -1.83 -14.06 -10.54
N LEU A 110 -1.94 -13.28 -11.61
CA LEU A 110 -1.23 -12.01 -11.73
C LEU A 110 -2.07 -10.94 -11.02
N GLU A 111 -1.50 -10.34 -9.99
CA GLU A 111 -2.03 -9.14 -9.37
C GLU A 111 -1.27 -7.91 -9.85
N VAL A 112 -1.99 -6.85 -10.14
CA VAL A 112 -1.46 -5.59 -10.65
C VAL A 112 -1.96 -4.46 -9.78
N ARG A 113 -1.05 -3.62 -9.29
CA ARG A 113 -1.44 -2.36 -8.68
C ARG A 113 -1.72 -1.36 -9.80
N SER A 114 -2.96 -0.92 -9.90
CA SER A 114 -3.37 0.10 -10.86
C SER A 114 -2.64 1.43 -10.59
N PRO A 115 -2.22 2.15 -11.63
CA PRO A 115 -1.92 3.56 -11.48
C PRO A 115 -3.22 4.34 -11.19
N VAL A 116 -3.06 5.57 -10.76
CA VAL A 116 -4.19 6.48 -10.52
C VAL A 116 -4.53 7.34 -11.74
N ASN A 117 -3.63 7.36 -12.72
CA ASN A 117 -3.85 8.05 -13.99
C ASN A 117 -4.30 7.03 -15.05
N PRO A 118 -5.37 7.34 -15.80
CA PRO A 118 -5.80 6.52 -16.94
C PRO A 118 -4.68 6.37 -17.96
N GLY A 119 -4.67 5.25 -18.66
CA GLY A 119 -3.67 5.00 -19.69
C GLY A 119 -3.57 3.53 -20.08
N THR A 120 -2.62 3.21 -20.92
CA THR A 120 -2.38 1.83 -21.34
C THR A 120 -0.95 1.45 -21.00
N GLN A 121 -0.77 0.31 -20.38
CA GLN A 121 0.55 -0.23 -20.05
C GLN A 121 0.67 -1.67 -20.50
N ARG A 122 1.90 -2.05 -20.84
CA ARG A 122 2.24 -3.40 -21.29
C ARG A 122 3.06 -4.10 -20.22
N LEU A 123 2.52 -5.18 -19.69
CA LEU A 123 3.21 -6.12 -18.80
C LEU A 123 3.89 -7.21 -19.60
N VAL A 124 5.11 -7.55 -19.25
CA VAL A 124 5.83 -8.70 -19.81
C VAL A 124 6.10 -9.69 -18.69
N LEU A 125 5.42 -10.83 -18.75
CA LEU A 125 5.66 -11.96 -17.86
C LEU A 125 6.73 -12.86 -18.45
N ARG A 126 7.76 -13.16 -17.70
CA ARG A 126 8.87 -14.03 -18.10
C ARG A 126 8.92 -15.25 -17.20
N TYR A 127 8.94 -16.41 -17.80
CA TYR A 127 9.14 -17.69 -17.10
C TYR A 127 10.13 -18.52 -17.88
N ARG A 128 11.33 -18.77 -17.33
CA ARG A 128 12.44 -19.43 -18.03
C ARG A 128 12.76 -18.74 -19.35
N ALA A 129 12.77 -19.48 -20.46
CA ALA A 129 13.04 -18.95 -21.82
C ALA A 129 11.78 -18.36 -22.51
N HIS A 130 10.62 -18.33 -21.83
CA HIS A 130 9.37 -17.91 -22.43
C HIS A 130 8.90 -16.57 -21.84
N SER A 131 8.33 -15.74 -22.72
CA SER A 131 7.68 -14.50 -22.32
C SER A 131 6.28 -14.42 -22.93
N VAL A 132 5.37 -13.79 -22.21
CA VAL A 132 4.04 -13.43 -22.68
C VAL A 132 3.75 -11.99 -22.28
N SER A 133 3.15 -11.23 -23.20
CA SER A 133 2.74 -9.84 -22.93
C SER A 133 1.25 -9.80 -22.62
N VAL A 134 0.90 -8.95 -21.66
CA VAL A 134 -0.46 -8.58 -21.31
C VAL A 134 -0.58 -7.06 -21.42
N THR A 135 -1.52 -6.58 -22.22
CA THR A 135 -1.85 -5.16 -22.33
C THR A 135 -2.96 -4.84 -21.32
N VAL A 136 -2.72 -3.87 -20.47
CA VAL A 136 -3.70 -3.42 -19.47
C VAL A 136 -4.09 -1.98 -19.78
N HIS A 137 -5.37 -1.75 -20.01
CA HIS A 137 -5.98 -0.44 -20.14
C HIS A 137 -6.52 -0.01 -18.78
N PHE A 138 -6.02 1.09 -18.26
CA PHE A 138 -6.50 1.68 -17.03
C PHE A 138 -7.54 2.75 -17.37
N ALA A 139 -8.80 2.46 -17.06
CA ALA A 139 -9.91 3.39 -17.28
C ALA A 139 -10.03 4.38 -16.12
N ALA A 140 -10.41 5.62 -16.41
CA ALA A 140 -10.69 6.60 -15.37
C ALA A 140 -11.81 6.08 -14.46
N ASP A 141 -11.56 6.08 -13.15
CA ASP A 141 -12.59 5.84 -12.13
C ASP A 141 -13.15 7.19 -11.69
N SER A 142 -14.46 7.39 -11.84
CA SER A 142 -15.20 8.58 -11.42
C SER A 142 -16.19 8.27 -10.29
N SER A 143 -16.06 7.11 -9.63
CA SER A 143 -16.99 6.73 -8.58
C SER A 143 -16.82 7.61 -7.33
N ASP A 144 -17.96 8.03 -6.79
CA ASP A 144 -18.12 8.76 -5.52
C ASP A 144 -19.42 8.26 -4.89
N ARG A 145 -19.38 7.07 -4.27
CA ARG A 145 -20.56 6.37 -3.75
C ARG A 145 -21.33 7.14 -2.69
N PHE A 146 -20.68 8.11 -2.03
CA PHE A 146 -21.31 8.90 -1.00
C PHE A 146 -21.73 10.30 -1.48
N GLY A 147 -21.41 10.69 -2.73
CA GLY A 147 -21.72 11.99 -3.28
C GLY A 147 -21.11 13.18 -2.54
N ASP A 148 -20.04 12.94 -1.77
CA ASP A 148 -19.40 13.95 -0.91
C ASP A 148 -18.20 14.63 -1.57
N GLY A 149 -17.95 14.32 -2.83
CA GLY A 149 -16.86 14.89 -3.63
C GLY A 149 -15.52 14.18 -3.43
N THR A 150 -15.44 13.16 -2.58
CA THR A 150 -14.25 12.35 -2.39
C THR A 150 -14.36 11.11 -3.25
N PRO A 151 -13.46 10.89 -4.24
CA PRO A 151 -13.52 9.71 -5.08
C PRO A 151 -13.30 8.42 -4.28
N ASP A 152 -13.93 7.33 -4.70
CA ASP A 152 -13.85 6.06 -3.98
C ASP A 152 -12.44 5.51 -3.91
N PHE A 153 -11.62 5.72 -4.94
CA PHE A 153 -10.22 5.29 -4.95
C PHE A 153 -9.32 6.00 -3.92
N LEU A 154 -9.74 7.16 -3.39
CA LEU A 154 -9.03 7.86 -2.32
C LEU A 154 -9.41 7.34 -0.93
N ARG A 155 -10.53 6.64 -0.80
CA ARG A 155 -10.99 6.08 0.48
C ARG A 155 -10.12 4.89 0.89
N LEU A 156 -9.86 4.76 2.18
CA LEU A 156 -9.08 3.64 2.71
C LEU A 156 -9.98 2.40 2.80
N HIS A 157 -9.74 1.41 1.95
CA HIS A 157 -10.64 0.28 1.75
C HIS A 157 -10.56 -0.74 2.88
N THR A 158 -9.36 -0.96 3.45
CA THR A 158 -9.20 -1.97 4.50
C THR A 158 -9.36 -1.39 5.91
N ALA A 159 -9.86 -2.20 6.84
CA ALA A 159 -9.91 -1.82 8.25
C ALA A 159 -8.50 -1.55 8.81
N ALA A 160 -7.49 -2.27 8.33
CA ALA A 160 -6.10 -2.08 8.72
C ALA A 160 -5.56 -0.72 8.29
N ASP A 161 -5.80 -0.28 7.04
CA ASP A 161 -5.38 1.04 6.56
C ASP A 161 -6.09 2.17 7.31
N ARG A 162 -7.39 2.04 7.59
CA ARG A 162 -8.13 3.02 8.40
C ARG A 162 -7.62 3.11 9.83
N ALA A 163 -7.26 1.97 10.42
CA ALA A 163 -6.66 1.93 11.75
C ALA A 163 -5.25 2.54 11.75
N ALA A 164 -4.41 2.23 10.77
CA ALA A 164 -3.08 2.79 10.61
C ALA A 164 -3.13 4.32 10.45
N PHE A 165 -4.02 4.81 9.55
CA PHE A 165 -4.22 6.25 9.37
C PHE A 165 -4.60 6.94 10.69
N ARG A 166 -5.60 6.41 11.44
CA ARG A 166 -6.03 6.99 12.72
C ARG A 166 -4.91 7.01 13.74
N ALA A 167 -4.17 5.91 13.84
CA ALA A 167 -3.08 5.79 14.80
C ALA A 167 -1.99 6.83 14.53
N TRP A 168 -1.54 6.98 13.28
CA TRP A 168 -0.57 8.01 12.92
C TRP A 168 -1.13 9.43 13.02
N PHE A 169 -2.36 9.66 12.60
CA PHE A 169 -3.01 10.97 12.68
C PHE A 169 -3.07 11.49 14.11
N THR A 170 -3.45 10.63 15.07
CA THR A 170 -3.48 11.00 16.49
C THR A 170 -2.09 11.12 17.12
N ALA A 171 -1.16 10.21 16.77
CA ALA A 171 0.21 10.27 17.27
C ALA A 171 0.93 11.56 16.83
N LEU A 172 0.71 11.99 15.58
CA LEU A 172 1.27 13.24 15.06
C LEU A 172 0.67 14.47 15.75
N ALA A 173 -0.63 14.48 16.04
CA ALA A 173 -1.27 15.54 16.80
C ALA A 173 -0.70 15.64 18.22
N ASP A 174 -0.60 14.50 18.91
CA ASP A 174 -0.02 14.44 20.27
C ASP A 174 1.47 14.86 20.25
N THR A 175 2.22 14.48 19.20
CA THR A 175 3.62 14.94 19.01
C THR A 175 3.68 16.45 18.85
N ALA A 176 2.85 17.03 17.97
CA ALA A 176 2.84 18.48 17.76
C ALA A 176 2.55 19.23 19.05
N ALA A 177 1.63 18.73 19.88
CA ALA A 177 1.32 19.34 21.17
C ALA A 177 2.41 19.17 22.25
N ALA A 178 3.29 18.19 22.10
CA ALA A 178 4.43 17.97 23.02
C ALA A 178 5.71 18.73 22.60
N LEU A 179 5.75 19.27 21.38
CA LEU A 179 6.92 19.99 20.87
C LEU A 179 6.98 21.41 21.46
N PRO A 180 8.17 21.89 21.81
CA PRO A 180 8.36 23.30 22.11
C PRO A 180 8.14 24.14 20.83
N PRO A 181 7.70 25.40 20.93
CA PRO A 181 7.31 26.23 19.78
C PRO A 181 8.39 26.36 18.68
N GLU A 182 9.67 26.36 19.04
CA GLU A 182 10.80 26.45 18.11
C GLU A 182 11.03 25.17 17.29
N ARG A 183 10.57 24.02 17.77
CA ARG A 183 10.63 22.72 17.05
C ARG A 183 9.36 22.42 16.26
N LEU A 184 8.28 23.17 16.49
CA LEU A 184 7.02 22.97 15.79
C LEU A 184 7.19 23.26 14.29
N PRO A 185 6.77 22.36 13.36
CA PRO A 185 6.86 22.61 11.93
C PRO A 185 6.28 23.96 11.52
N ARG A 186 7.01 24.71 10.69
CA ARG A 186 6.62 26.09 10.32
C ARG A 186 5.29 26.17 9.58
N GLU A 187 4.90 25.07 8.93
CA GLU A 187 3.62 24.96 8.21
C GLU A 187 2.39 24.84 9.13
N ILE A 188 2.58 24.57 10.43
CA ILE A 188 1.51 24.58 11.43
C ILE A 188 1.38 25.99 11.96
N ASP A 189 0.56 26.81 11.35
CA ASP A 189 0.34 28.23 11.67
C ASP A 189 -1.10 28.56 12.05
N ASP A 190 -2.01 27.58 11.90
CA ASP A 190 -3.40 27.63 12.34
C ASP A 190 -3.98 26.22 12.61
N CYS A 191 -5.22 26.16 13.09
CA CYS A 191 -5.90 24.91 13.40
C CYS A 191 -6.11 24.02 12.14
N ALA A 192 -6.34 24.60 10.97
CA ALA A 192 -6.48 23.85 9.73
C ALA A 192 -5.13 23.32 9.22
N ALA A 193 -4.07 24.07 9.43
CA ALA A 193 -2.69 23.66 9.11
C ALA A 193 -2.28 22.44 9.94
N LEU A 194 -2.60 22.43 11.24
CA LEU A 194 -2.40 21.25 12.10
C LEU A 194 -3.13 20.03 11.53
N LEU A 195 -4.40 20.17 11.14
CA LEU A 195 -5.18 19.08 10.55
C LEU A 195 -4.52 18.56 9.26
N ARG A 196 -4.11 19.48 8.36
CA ARG A 196 -3.46 19.13 7.08
C ARG A 196 -2.11 18.44 7.28
N TRP A 197 -1.31 18.93 8.23
CA TRP A 197 -0.02 18.33 8.57
C TRP A 197 -0.18 16.91 9.10
N CYS A 198 -1.05 16.71 10.08
CA CYS A 198 -1.34 15.38 10.62
C CYS A 198 -1.92 14.43 9.55
N TYR A 199 -2.80 14.93 8.66
CA TYR A 199 -3.41 14.14 7.59
C TYR A 199 -2.37 13.64 6.58
N ARG A 200 -1.51 14.54 6.08
CA ARG A 200 -0.43 14.16 5.16
C ARG A 200 0.56 13.23 5.85
N GLY A 201 0.96 13.58 7.07
CA GLY A 201 1.85 12.77 7.87
C GLY A 201 1.35 11.34 8.05
N ALA A 202 0.06 11.15 8.35
CA ALA A 202 -0.55 9.82 8.53
C ALA A 202 -0.58 8.97 7.26
N LEU A 203 -0.40 9.56 6.09
CA LEU A 203 -0.34 8.87 4.80
C LEU A 203 1.09 8.61 4.30
N HIS A 204 2.12 9.06 5.01
CA HIS A 204 3.50 8.75 4.61
C HIS A 204 3.83 7.26 4.76
N ALA A 205 4.89 6.83 4.09
CA ALA A 205 5.41 5.46 4.19
C ALA A 205 6.04 5.15 5.57
N HIS A 206 6.35 6.18 6.36
CA HIS A 206 6.98 6.09 7.70
C HIS A 206 8.30 5.31 7.70
N ASP A 207 9.02 5.34 6.58
CA ASP A 207 10.35 4.78 6.44
C ASP A 207 11.43 5.63 7.17
N GLU A 208 12.66 5.14 7.19
CA GLU A 208 13.79 5.83 7.84
C GLU A 208 14.01 7.24 7.27
N ALA A 209 13.80 7.43 5.96
CA ALA A 209 13.98 8.72 5.31
C ALA A 209 12.94 9.74 5.79
N TRP A 210 11.68 9.33 5.91
CA TRP A 210 10.63 10.17 6.48
C TRP A 210 10.86 10.44 7.98
N GLN A 211 11.22 9.40 8.75
CA GLN A 211 11.49 9.54 10.19
C GLN A 211 12.58 10.55 10.47
N ALA A 212 13.65 10.59 9.65
CA ALA A 212 14.73 11.54 9.77
C ALA A 212 14.29 13.01 9.57
N THR A 213 13.17 13.26 8.91
CA THR A 213 12.61 14.61 8.69
C THR A 213 11.63 15.06 9.77
N MET A 214 11.15 14.11 10.58
CA MET A 214 10.12 14.39 11.57
C MET A 214 10.73 14.90 12.89
N PRO A 215 10.06 15.84 13.56
CA PRO A 215 10.51 16.34 14.86
C PRO A 215 10.14 15.37 16.01
N MET A 216 10.34 14.07 15.79
CA MET A 216 10.06 12.99 16.75
C MET A 216 11.37 12.32 17.15
N ASP A 217 11.62 12.23 18.44
CA ASP A 217 12.84 11.57 18.94
C ASP A 217 12.76 10.04 18.81
N ALA A 218 11.56 9.46 18.93
CA ALA A 218 11.28 8.05 18.72
C ALA A 218 9.87 7.88 18.12
N PRO A 219 9.75 7.53 16.83
CA PRO A 219 8.46 7.28 16.23
C PRO A 219 7.84 6.01 16.85
N PRO A 220 6.51 6.01 17.08
CA PRO A 220 5.82 4.83 17.59
C PRO A 220 5.88 3.69 16.56
N PRO A 221 5.91 2.41 17.01
CA PRO A 221 5.94 1.25 16.13
C PRO A 221 4.56 0.97 15.52
N LEU A 222 4.07 1.90 14.71
CA LEU A 222 2.77 1.81 14.05
C LEU A 222 2.94 1.38 12.58
N ALA A 223 1.99 0.57 12.09
CA ALA A 223 1.93 0.22 10.68
C ALA A 223 1.60 1.45 9.82
N SER A 224 2.19 1.56 8.64
CA SER A 224 1.80 2.56 7.64
C SER A 224 0.54 2.14 6.90
N VAL A 225 -0.17 3.10 6.29
CA VAL A 225 -1.20 2.84 5.29
C VAL A 225 -0.55 2.10 4.11
N ALA A 226 -1.11 0.95 3.73
CA ALA A 226 -0.56 0.12 2.66
C ALA A 226 -1.13 0.47 1.27
N GLN A 227 -2.32 1.05 1.21
CA GLN A 227 -3.03 1.31 -0.05
C GLN A 227 -2.28 2.31 -0.94
N TYR A 228 -1.79 3.41 -0.39
CA TYR A 228 -0.96 4.42 -1.05
C TYR A 228 -0.19 5.25 -0.01
N ALA A 229 0.84 5.94 -0.44
CA ALA A 229 1.63 6.80 0.43
C ALA A 229 1.74 8.22 -0.13
N TYR A 230 1.66 9.23 0.75
CA TYR A 230 1.92 10.64 0.39
C TYR A 230 3.42 10.84 0.10
N PRO A 231 3.81 11.65 -0.90
CA PRO A 231 2.95 12.41 -1.83
C PRO A 231 2.48 11.63 -3.07
N LEU A 232 2.77 10.35 -3.18
CA LEU A 232 2.45 9.50 -4.33
C LEU A 232 1.03 8.89 -4.21
N THR A 233 0.08 9.69 -3.74
CA THR A 233 -1.34 9.28 -3.64
C THR A 233 -2.02 9.33 -5.00
N PRO A 234 -3.25 8.79 -5.14
CA PRO A 234 -4.06 8.92 -6.34
C PRO A 234 -4.22 10.36 -6.87
N LEU A 235 -4.21 11.34 -6.00
CA LEU A 235 -4.31 12.76 -6.35
C LEU A 235 -2.96 13.49 -6.19
N GLY A 236 -1.86 12.76 -6.07
CA GLY A 236 -0.54 13.33 -5.77
C GLY A 236 -0.55 14.02 -4.42
N ALA A 237 0.02 15.23 -4.35
CA ALA A 237 0.03 16.03 -3.14
C ALA A 237 -1.28 16.82 -2.90
N ASN A 238 -2.20 16.88 -3.89
CA ASN A 238 -3.44 17.67 -3.83
C ASN A 238 -4.57 16.85 -3.22
N LEU A 239 -4.57 16.67 -1.89
CA LEU A 239 -5.47 15.74 -1.20
C LEU A 239 -6.80 16.34 -0.76
N PHE A 240 -6.90 17.66 -0.68
CA PHE A 240 -8.06 18.30 -0.09
C PHE A 240 -8.99 18.85 -1.19
N ARG A 241 -10.24 18.40 -1.17
CA ARG A 241 -11.26 18.96 -2.06
C ARG A 241 -11.57 20.40 -1.70
N VAL A 242 -11.50 21.28 -2.69
CA VAL A 242 -11.73 22.72 -2.50
C VAL A 242 -12.94 23.24 -3.29
N ARG A 243 -13.45 22.49 -4.26
CA ARG A 243 -14.68 22.84 -5.02
C ARG A 243 -15.87 21.98 -4.57
N PRO A 244 -17.09 22.53 -4.55
CA PRO A 244 -18.30 21.78 -4.21
C PRO A 244 -18.69 20.79 -5.31
N GLY A 245 -19.55 19.84 -4.96
CA GLY A 245 -20.17 18.88 -5.88
C GLY A 245 -19.64 17.46 -5.75
N VAL A 246 -20.31 16.54 -6.42
CA VAL A 246 -19.90 15.13 -6.53
C VAL A 246 -18.61 15.06 -7.35
N TYR A 247 -17.78 14.08 -7.09
CA TYR A 247 -16.55 13.88 -7.85
C TYR A 247 -16.84 13.54 -9.31
N ALA A 248 -16.12 14.17 -10.21
CA ALA A 248 -16.08 13.85 -11.64
C ALA A 248 -14.65 13.57 -12.08
N ALA A 249 -14.46 12.74 -13.10
CA ALA A 249 -13.14 12.31 -13.56
C ALA A 249 -12.16 13.46 -13.88
N GLY A 250 -12.68 14.61 -14.36
CA GLY A 250 -11.89 15.82 -14.62
C GLY A 250 -11.39 16.55 -13.36
N ASP A 251 -11.96 16.26 -12.20
CA ASP A 251 -11.65 16.97 -10.94
C ASP A 251 -10.24 16.75 -10.46
N ALA A 252 -9.64 15.61 -10.76
CA ALA A 252 -8.26 15.32 -10.42
C ALA A 252 -7.25 16.29 -11.08
N ALA A 253 -7.62 16.91 -12.21
CA ALA A 253 -6.71 17.75 -12.99
C ALA A 253 -7.14 19.23 -13.08
N ASN A 254 -8.38 19.59 -12.71
CA ASN A 254 -8.95 20.93 -12.94
C ASN A 254 -8.83 21.89 -11.74
N GLY A 255 -8.07 21.53 -10.70
CA GLY A 255 -7.92 22.31 -9.48
C GLY A 255 -9.10 22.16 -8.49
N SER A 256 -9.91 21.11 -8.61
CA SER A 256 -10.91 20.75 -7.60
C SER A 256 -10.30 20.22 -6.32
N PHE A 257 -9.04 19.77 -6.38
CA PHE A 257 -8.23 19.35 -5.25
C PHE A 257 -6.97 20.20 -5.13
N ALA A 258 -6.55 20.48 -3.90
CA ALA A 258 -5.38 21.29 -3.58
C ALA A 258 -4.63 20.73 -2.37
N GLN A 259 -3.41 21.25 -2.15
CA GLN A 259 -2.63 20.96 -0.94
C GLN A 259 -3.09 21.77 0.27
N PHE A 260 -3.76 22.90 0.00
CA PHE A 260 -4.28 23.82 1.01
C PHE A 260 -5.81 23.80 1.03
N ALA A 261 -6.36 23.78 2.26
CA ALA A 261 -7.78 24.01 2.52
C ALA A 261 -7.89 24.61 3.95
N ASP A 262 -8.70 25.65 4.08
CA ASP A 262 -9.00 26.27 5.37
C ASP A 262 -9.95 25.40 6.21
N ALA A 263 -10.17 25.77 7.48
CA ALA A 263 -10.99 25.00 8.41
C ALA A 263 -12.45 24.83 7.91
N ARG A 264 -13.02 25.85 7.25
CA ARG A 264 -14.36 25.78 6.66
C ARG A 264 -14.41 24.76 5.51
N THR A 265 -13.42 24.79 4.63
CA THR A 265 -13.32 23.89 3.48
C THR A 265 -13.08 22.45 3.93
N LEU A 266 -12.20 22.23 4.92
CA LEU A 266 -11.99 20.92 5.53
C LEU A 266 -13.29 20.37 6.11
N TRP A 267 -13.97 21.17 6.92
CA TRP A 267 -15.26 20.81 7.50
C TRP A 267 -16.29 20.44 6.44
N GLN A 268 -16.50 21.31 5.45
CA GLN A 268 -17.61 21.17 4.51
C GLN A 268 -17.40 20.14 3.39
N ARG A 269 -16.12 19.84 3.03
CA ARG A 269 -15.81 19.12 1.79
C ARG A 269 -14.93 17.88 2.00
N ASN A 270 -14.26 17.79 3.14
CA ASN A 270 -13.29 16.71 3.38
C ASN A 270 -13.66 15.81 4.56
N THR A 271 -14.76 16.17 5.24
CA THR A 271 -15.24 15.42 6.40
C THR A 271 -16.74 15.20 6.32
N PHE A 272 -17.23 14.17 6.99
CA PHE A 272 -18.65 13.91 7.16
C PHE A 272 -19.05 13.98 8.64
N PHE A 273 -20.28 14.38 8.88
CA PHE A 273 -20.86 14.47 10.22
C PHE A 273 -21.02 13.09 10.86
N VAL A 274 -20.64 12.96 12.12
CA VAL A 274 -20.80 11.74 12.91
C VAL A 274 -21.91 11.92 13.96
N THR A 275 -21.77 12.93 14.83
CA THR A 275 -22.68 13.15 15.96
C THR A 275 -22.46 14.54 16.55
N ARG A 276 -23.41 14.97 17.41
CA ARG A 276 -23.18 16.09 18.34
C ARG A 276 -22.83 15.66 19.76
N ASP A 277 -22.91 14.37 20.06
CA ASP A 277 -22.46 13.83 21.35
C ASP A 277 -21.00 13.38 21.24
N VAL A 278 -20.10 14.17 21.84
CA VAL A 278 -18.67 13.89 21.81
C VAL A 278 -18.29 12.54 22.46
N ARG A 279 -19.13 11.98 23.32
CA ARG A 279 -18.91 10.66 23.96
C ARG A 279 -19.00 9.51 22.97
N ALA A 280 -19.68 9.69 21.84
CA ALA A 280 -19.78 8.70 20.77
C ALA A 280 -18.66 8.83 19.71
N ALA A 281 -17.72 9.74 19.92
CA ALA A 281 -16.57 9.93 19.04
C ALA A 281 -15.55 8.80 19.18
N ARG A 282 -14.57 8.81 18.28
CA ARG A 282 -13.41 7.88 18.30
C ARG A 282 -12.11 8.68 18.18
N PRO A 283 -10.96 8.14 18.62
CA PRO A 283 -9.66 8.77 18.35
C PRO A 283 -9.51 9.07 16.85
N GLY A 284 -9.02 10.26 16.51
CA GLY A 284 -8.88 10.75 15.14
C GLY A 284 -10.15 11.36 14.53
N ASP A 285 -11.26 11.42 15.27
CA ASP A 285 -12.40 12.26 14.91
C ASP A 285 -12.09 13.74 15.23
N LEU A 286 -12.82 14.63 14.60
CA LEU A 286 -12.58 16.07 14.61
C LEU A 286 -13.74 16.80 15.28
N LEU A 287 -13.44 17.80 16.10
CA LEU A 287 -14.42 18.75 16.58
C LEU A 287 -14.35 20.00 15.71
N PHE A 288 -15.49 20.48 15.21
CA PHE A 288 -15.56 21.76 14.50
C PHE A 288 -16.45 22.75 15.25
N TYR A 289 -16.03 24.02 15.23
CA TYR A 289 -16.73 25.14 15.82
C TYR A 289 -16.87 26.28 14.81
N ARG A 290 -17.87 27.14 15.06
CA ARG A 290 -18.08 28.37 14.33
C ARG A 290 -18.30 29.53 15.29
N GLN A 291 -17.35 30.44 15.39
CA GLN A 291 -17.32 31.61 16.24
C GLN A 291 -17.48 32.86 15.37
N LEU A 292 -18.73 33.27 15.11
CA LEU A 292 -19.06 34.31 14.11
C LEU A 292 -18.50 35.68 14.46
N GLU A 293 -18.15 35.90 15.72
CA GLU A 293 -17.57 37.14 16.22
C GLU A 293 -16.04 37.24 15.99
N GLN A 294 -15.41 36.20 15.43
CA GLN A 294 -13.97 36.18 15.14
C GLN A 294 -13.71 36.39 13.64
N ASP A 295 -12.61 37.04 13.30
CA ASP A 295 -12.18 37.22 11.91
C ASP A 295 -11.98 35.89 11.18
N SER A 296 -11.47 34.88 11.90
CA SER A 296 -11.38 33.50 11.44
C SER A 296 -12.41 32.65 12.18
N PRO A 297 -13.65 32.56 11.70
CA PRO A 297 -14.75 32.03 12.50
C PRO A 297 -14.75 30.50 12.66
N TYR A 298 -13.99 29.77 11.85
CA TYR A 298 -14.00 28.31 11.91
C TYR A 298 -12.77 27.76 12.63
N HIS A 299 -13.01 26.89 13.62
CA HIS A 299 -11.97 26.24 14.40
C HIS A 299 -12.15 24.73 14.37
N SER A 300 -11.03 24.02 14.53
CA SER A 300 -10.99 22.58 14.55
C SER A 300 -10.08 22.04 15.63
N MET A 301 -10.44 20.88 16.17
CA MET A 301 -9.61 20.14 17.14
C MET A 301 -9.59 18.66 16.75
N ILE A 302 -8.52 17.96 17.11
CA ILE A 302 -8.32 16.52 16.87
C ILE A 302 -8.55 15.79 18.19
N LEU A 303 -9.44 14.79 18.21
CA LEU A 303 -9.59 13.91 19.37
C LEU A 303 -8.49 12.86 19.41
N THR A 304 -7.78 12.77 20.53
CA THR A 304 -6.65 11.86 20.72
C THR A 304 -6.79 11.03 21.99
N GLY A 305 -5.84 10.13 22.22
CA GLY A 305 -5.83 9.22 23.37
C GLY A 305 -6.69 7.96 23.14
N PRO A 306 -6.46 6.88 23.91
CA PRO A 306 -7.12 5.58 23.69
C PRO A 306 -8.64 5.62 23.78
N ALA A 307 -9.18 6.51 24.64
CA ALA A 307 -10.61 6.73 24.83
C ALA A 307 -11.08 8.09 24.30
N HIS A 308 -10.38 8.69 23.30
CA HIS A 308 -10.65 10.05 22.79
C HIS A 308 -10.80 11.10 23.90
N ASN A 309 -10.08 10.93 24.98
CA ASN A 309 -10.18 11.75 26.18
C ASN A 309 -9.35 13.03 26.15
N TRP A 310 -8.69 13.32 25.04
CA TRP A 310 -7.92 14.53 24.80
C TRP A 310 -8.36 15.22 23.51
N ALA A 311 -8.26 16.54 23.50
CA ALA A 311 -8.40 17.35 22.31
C ALA A 311 -7.09 18.11 22.04
N VAL A 312 -6.59 18.04 20.80
CA VAL A 312 -5.41 18.76 20.32
C VAL A 312 -5.83 19.79 19.31
N TYR A 313 -5.37 21.04 19.46
CA TYR A 313 -5.69 22.15 18.58
C TYR A 313 -4.56 23.20 18.55
N ASP A 314 -4.47 23.93 17.44
CA ASP A 314 -3.67 25.16 17.36
C ASP A 314 -4.57 26.36 17.68
N THR A 315 -4.07 27.28 18.51
CA THR A 315 -4.83 28.47 18.93
C THR A 315 -5.03 29.48 17.82
N GLY A 316 -4.31 29.34 16.71
CA GLY A 316 -4.16 30.35 15.69
C GLY A 316 -3.25 31.51 16.16
N PRO A 317 -2.89 32.42 15.28
CA PRO A 317 -2.08 33.58 15.62
C PRO A 317 -2.73 34.43 16.72
N ILE A 318 -1.94 34.83 17.71
CA ILE A 318 -2.38 35.63 18.84
C ILE A 318 -1.85 37.06 18.66
N GLY A 319 -2.71 38.06 18.74
CA GLY A 319 -2.31 39.48 18.67
C GLY A 319 -3.40 40.42 18.17
N ASP A 320 -3.12 41.70 18.19
CA ASP A 320 -4.05 42.81 17.87
C ASP A 320 -4.01 43.27 16.40
N GLY A 321 -3.47 42.46 15.49
CA GLY A 321 -3.30 42.80 14.09
C GLY A 321 -2.04 43.65 13.76
N ARG A 322 -1.36 44.26 14.78
CA ARG A 322 -0.10 44.97 14.60
C ARG A 322 1.13 44.11 14.98
N THR A 323 0.94 43.24 15.96
CA THR A 323 1.95 42.27 16.39
C THR A 323 1.28 40.91 16.51
N GLN A 324 1.32 40.12 15.44
CA GLN A 324 0.87 38.72 15.49
C GLN A 324 2.04 37.84 15.95
N VAL A 325 1.82 37.12 17.03
CA VAL A 325 2.68 36.05 17.50
C VAL A 325 2.09 34.73 17.04
N ARG A 326 2.93 33.80 16.60
CA ARG A 326 2.51 32.45 16.24
C ARG A 326 1.70 31.81 17.36
N GLY A 327 0.64 31.12 17.03
CA GLY A 327 -0.15 30.34 17.96
C GLY A 327 0.62 29.17 18.58
N GLU A 328 -0.03 28.52 19.52
CA GLU A 328 0.48 27.35 20.22
C GLU A 328 -0.38 26.13 19.90
N VAL A 329 0.26 24.98 19.71
CA VAL A 329 -0.47 23.71 19.71
C VAL A 329 -0.68 23.28 21.16
N ARG A 330 -1.93 23.10 21.54
CA ARG A 330 -2.34 22.71 22.89
C ARG A 330 -3.01 21.37 22.91
N ARG A 331 -2.82 20.63 23.99
CA ARG A 331 -3.52 19.40 24.32
C ARG A 331 -4.25 19.59 25.64
N VAL A 332 -5.57 19.44 25.62
CA VAL A 332 -6.43 19.61 26.79
C VAL A 332 -7.25 18.36 27.03
N ALA A 333 -7.56 18.06 28.28
CA ALA A 333 -8.49 16.97 28.58
C ALA A 333 -9.88 17.31 28.03
N LEU A 334 -10.55 16.32 27.43
CA LEU A 334 -11.89 16.52 26.89
C LEU A 334 -12.88 16.90 27.99
N GLU A 335 -12.70 16.37 29.19
CA GLU A 335 -13.49 16.71 30.37
C GLU A 335 -13.37 18.21 30.72
N ASP A 336 -12.14 18.76 30.71
CA ASP A 336 -11.90 20.18 30.92
C ASP A 336 -12.54 21.05 29.84
N LEU A 337 -12.47 20.57 28.57
CA LEU A 337 -13.10 21.27 27.45
C LEU A 337 -14.62 21.27 27.57
N MET A 338 -15.22 20.20 28.07
CA MET A 338 -16.68 20.14 28.35
C MET A 338 -17.14 21.14 29.41
N HIS A 339 -16.24 21.50 30.32
CA HIS A 339 -16.46 22.48 31.36
C HIS A 339 -15.76 23.82 31.12
N HIS A 340 -15.31 24.08 29.89
CA HIS A 340 -14.59 25.29 29.54
C HIS A 340 -15.34 26.55 30.05
N PRO A 341 -14.66 27.53 30.68
CA PRO A 341 -15.31 28.72 31.26
C PRO A 341 -16.12 29.50 30.20
N ASP A 342 -15.61 29.65 29.02
CA ASP A 342 -16.38 30.19 27.88
C ASP A 342 -17.21 29.06 27.24
N ALA A 343 -18.55 29.13 27.41
CA ALA A 343 -19.50 28.14 26.94
C ALA A 343 -19.45 27.92 25.42
N ARG A 344 -18.95 28.89 24.63
CA ARG A 344 -18.82 28.80 23.19
C ARG A 344 -17.85 27.69 22.74
N TRP A 345 -16.92 27.27 23.62
CA TRP A 345 -15.96 26.21 23.33
C TRP A 345 -16.35 24.83 23.87
N ARG A 346 -17.49 24.73 24.58
CA ARG A 346 -17.92 23.44 25.10
C ARG A 346 -18.46 22.53 24.00
N PRO A 347 -17.93 21.32 23.83
CA PRO A 347 -18.39 20.37 22.80
C PRO A 347 -19.64 19.63 23.24
N VAL A 348 -20.70 20.36 23.50
CA VAL A 348 -22.00 19.84 23.96
C VAL A 348 -23.11 20.14 22.98
N PRO A 349 -24.15 19.27 22.86
CA PRO A 349 -25.21 19.44 21.85
C PRO A 349 -25.95 20.77 21.92
N GLY A 350 -26.06 21.36 23.12
CA GLY A 350 -26.73 22.65 23.34
C GLY A 350 -25.93 23.88 22.92
N ASN A 351 -24.64 23.75 22.63
CA ASN A 351 -23.81 24.85 22.17
C ASN A 351 -23.99 25.07 20.64
N SER A 352 -24.59 26.20 20.26
CA SER A 352 -24.82 26.54 18.83
C SER A 352 -23.52 26.76 18.05
N ASN A 353 -22.42 27.13 18.72
CA ASN A 353 -21.12 27.32 18.10
C ASN A 353 -20.43 25.98 17.79
N PHE A 354 -20.75 24.92 18.53
CA PHE A 354 -20.25 23.58 18.27
C PHE A 354 -20.99 22.94 17.10
N LEU A 355 -20.32 22.77 15.96
CA LEU A 355 -20.89 22.17 14.75
C LEU A 355 -21.08 20.66 14.90
N GLY A 356 -20.24 20.00 15.73
CA GLY A 356 -20.33 18.57 16.01
C GLY A 356 -19.00 17.85 15.87
N VAL A 357 -19.09 16.53 15.95
CA VAL A 357 -18.01 15.57 15.69
C VAL A 357 -18.08 15.18 14.22
N TYR A 358 -16.95 15.24 13.57
CA TYR A 358 -16.78 14.91 12.15
C TYR A 358 -15.65 13.90 11.96
N ARG A 359 -15.63 13.25 10.81
CA ARG A 359 -14.62 12.28 10.45
C ARG A 359 -14.18 12.51 9.00
N TRP A 360 -12.90 12.27 8.72
CA TRP A 360 -12.36 12.38 7.37
C TRP A 360 -13.10 11.48 6.38
N ASN A 361 -13.45 12.01 5.21
CA ASN A 361 -14.16 11.27 4.15
C ASN A 361 -13.41 10.00 3.71
N VAL A 362 -12.07 10.01 3.73
CA VAL A 362 -11.26 8.82 3.38
C VAL A 362 -11.48 7.63 4.33
N LEU A 363 -12.03 7.88 5.53
CA LEU A 363 -12.37 6.85 6.52
C LEU A 363 -13.84 6.40 6.44
N ARG A 364 -14.64 6.94 5.50
CA ARG A 364 -16.07 6.63 5.39
C ARG A 364 -16.27 5.22 4.87
N GLU A 365 -17.10 4.47 5.55
CA GLU A 365 -17.47 3.07 5.26
C GLU A 365 -18.96 2.99 5.01
N ASP A 366 -19.36 1.97 4.24
CA ASP A 366 -20.78 1.61 4.15
C ASP A 366 -21.28 1.16 5.53
N VAL A 367 -22.39 1.69 5.96
CA VAL A 367 -23.06 1.21 7.18
C VAL A 367 -23.60 -0.18 6.86
N ARG A 368 -23.01 -1.22 7.43
CA ARG A 368 -23.51 -2.59 7.35
C ARG A 368 -24.71 -2.77 8.25
#